data_c0a46cf38e1896b4ae0b6123dd0e31f2
#
_entry.id   c0a46cf38e1896b4ae0b6123dd0e31f2
#
_cell.length_a   1.000
_cell.length_b   1.000
_cell.length_c   1.000
_cell.angle_alpha   90.00
_cell.angle_beta   90.00
_cell.angle_gamma   90.00
#
_symmetry.space_group_name_H-M   'P 1'
#
loop_
_entity.id
_entity.type
_entity.pdbx_description
1 polymer ?
#
loop_
_entity_poly.entity_id
_entity_poly.type
_entity_poly.pdbx_seq_one_letter_code
_entity_poly.pdbx_strand_id
1 'polypeptide(L)'
;MKAIQYSWFFALAMAGALMMTAVSCRKPEEKEPPGEVYSPTPYHPAYPSHFPFMTDTAENPLTKEGVELGRRLYYDEKLSFNGPNEGASCSSCHHQSSSFTINAGGTAVLPHVNLGWNKTFLWEGKVEGTLEDVMRFEVEVFFNTELEVLKNDPLYPSLFRKAFGAGEITYERTAFALAQFVRTLVSGNSKMDRWYRHEVNLSDAEMRGLNLFFTERGDCFHCHSFPLTSDNSFHNIGLDSVFSGASMGRYNVTGDPADMGKFKTPTLRNIELTAPYMHDGRFATLEEVVEHYSSGVKYSITLDPIMTKQGKWLHLNLTTQEKADLVAFLKTFTDTSFISDPRLGSPF
;
A
#
# COMPACT_ATOMS: atom_id res chain seq x y z
N MET A 1 92.08 11.77 10.91
CA MET A 1 93.21 10.78 11.11
C MET A 1 92.70 9.37 10.79
N LYS A 2 93.40 8.76 9.91
CA LYS A 2 93.47 7.33 9.55
C LYS A 2 92.21 6.67 8.93
N ALA A 3 92.30 6.59 7.63
CA ALA A 3 92.00 5.53 6.73
C ALA A 3 92.49 4.15 7.19
N ILE A 4 91.87 3.10 6.79
CA ILE A 4 92.41 1.87 6.31
C ILE A 4 91.38 1.12 5.46
N GLN A 5 91.87 0.77 4.29
CA GLN A 5 91.37 0.03 3.15
C GLN A 5 91.39 -1.50 3.32
N TYR A 6 90.82 -2.13 2.29
CA TYR A 6 90.97 -3.51 1.73
C TYR A 6 89.95 -4.54 2.27
N SER A 7 89.42 -5.50 1.54
CA SER A 7 89.74 -6.03 0.21
C SER A 7 88.67 -7.02 -0.22
N TRP A 8 88.50 -7.19 -1.48
CA TRP A 8 87.76 -8.19 -2.29
C TRP A 8 87.76 -9.62 -1.80
N PHE A 9 86.61 -10.35 -1.89
CA PHE A 9 86.57 -11.70 -2.38
C PHE A 9 85.26 -12.03 -3.09
N PHE A 10 85.35 -12.48 -4.34
CA PHE A 10 84.26 -13.05 -5.16
C PHE A 10 83.82 -14.40 -4.56
N ALA A 11 82.54 -14.64 -4.44
CA ALA A 11 81.97 -15.98 -4.39
C ALA A 11 80.66 -16.00 -5.22
N LEU A 12 80.72 -16.62 -6.39
CA LEU A 12 79.56 -17.04 -7.16
C LEU A 12 78.78 -18.07 -6.33
N ALA A 13 77.55 -17.80 -6.02
CA ALA A 13 76.56 -18.81 -5.58
C ALA A 13 75.41 -18.79 -6.55
N MET A 14 75.25 -19.87 -7.35
CA MET A 14 74.01 -20.12 -8.11
C MET A 14 72.84 -20.27 -7.18
N ALA A 15 71.89 -19.37 -7.29
CA ALA A 15 70.58 -19.54 -6.73
C ALA A 15 69.66 -20.06 -7.81
N GLY A 16 69.33 -21.35 -7.77
CA GLY A 16 68.23 -21.94 -8.57
C GLY A 16 66.92 -21.40 -8.18
N ALA A 17 66.28 -20.68 -9.10
CA ALA A 17 64.89 -20.20 -8.93
C ALA A 17 63.95 -21.40 -9.03
N LEU A 18 63.44 -21.87 -7.90
CA LEU A 18 62.28 -22.75 -7.81
C LEU A 18 61.04 -21.95 -8.13
N MET A 19 60.56 -21.98 -9.39
CA MET A 19 59.23 -21.50 -9.74
C MET A 19 58.21 -22.45 -9.15
N MET A 20 57.67 -22.11 -7.98
CA MET A 20 56.41 -22.67 -7.51
C MET A 20 55.29 -22.11 -8.39
N THR A 21 54.82 -22.88 -9.35
CA THR A 21 53.56 -22.62 -10.03
C THR A 21 52.42 -22.87 -9.04
N ALA A 22 51.89 -21.80 -8.43
CA ALA A 22 50.65 -21.85 -7.71
C ALA A 22 49.55 -22.20 -8.73
N VAL A 23 49.17 -23.48 -8.79
CA VAL A 23 47.95 -23.89 -9.47
C VAL A 23 46.78 -23.32 -8.63
N SER A 24 46.30 -22.14 -9.02
CA SER A 24 45.04 -21.59 -8.53
C SER A 24 43.94 -22.53 -9.00
N CYS A 25 43.42 -23.33 -8.11
CA CYS A 25 42.14 -24.01 -8.33
C CYS A 25 41.04 -22.94 -8.41
N ARG A 26 40.93 -22.26 -9.57
CA ARG A 26 39.68 -21.61 -9.91
C ARG A 26 38.63 -22.71 -10.02
N LYS A 27 37.62 -22.66 -9.17
CA LYS A 27 36.37 -23.41 -9.42
C LYS A 27 35.99 -23.12 -10.88
N PRO A 28 35.59 -24.15 -11.66
CA PRO A 28 35.07 -23.91 -13.00
C PRO A 28 33.93 -22.89 -12.84
N GLU A 29 33.97 -21.80 -13.59
CA GLU A 29 32.82 -20.95 -13.77
C GLU A 29 31.69 -21.87 -14.24
N GLU A 30 30.73 -22.14 -13.37
CA GLU A 30 29.50 -22.82 -13.72
C GLU A 30 28.89 -21.95 -14.83
N LYS A 31 28.98 -22.42 -16.09
CA LYS A 31 28.34 -21.76 -17.21
C LYS A 31 26.86 -21.74 -16.84
N GLU A 32 26.35 -20.54 -16.51
CA GLU A 32 24.93 -20.35 -16.39
C GLU A 32 24.27 -21.00 -17.61
N PRO A 33 23.20 -21.79 -17.43
CA PRO A 33 22.45 -22.33 -18.55
C PRO A 33 22.09 -21.15 -19.46
N PRO A 34 22.03 -21.33 -20.79
CA PRO A 34 21.70 -20.24 -21.71
C PRO A 34 20.46 -19.54 -21.21
N GLY A 35 20.67 -18.32 -20.72
CA GLY A 35 19.65 -17.58 -19.95
C GLY A 35 18.39 -17.43 -20.77
N GLU A 36 17.24 -17.75 -20.19
CA GLU A 36 15.95 -17.28 -20.69
C GLU A 36 16.11 -15.78 -21.01
N VAL A 37 15.93 -15.42 -22.28
CA VAL A 37 16.06 -14.03 -22.70
C VAL A 37 15.04 -13.21 -21.92
N TYR A 38 15.49 -12.23 -21.14
CA TYR A 38 14.60 -11.32 -20.42
C TYR A 38 13.70 -10.60 -21.43
N SER A 39 12.42 -10.95 -21.43
CA SER A 39 11.42 -10.39 -22.32
C SER A 39 10.10 -10.29 -21.56
N PRO A 40 9.98 -9.33 -20.63
CA PRO A 40 8.76 -9.17 -19.82
C PRO A 40 7.59 -8.78 -20.69
N THR A 41 6.43 -9.35 -20.39
CA THR A 41 5.17 -9.05 -21.08
C THR A 41 4.52 -7.82 -20.46
N PRO A 42 4.33 -6.70 -21.17
CA PRO A 42 3.64 -5.53 -20.63
C PRO A 42 2.26 -5.90 -20.09
N TYR A 43 1.89 -5.30 -18.96
CA TYR A 43 0.59 -5.47 -18.33
C TYR A 43 -0.10 -4.11 -18.20
N HIS A 44 -1.37 -4.06 -18.59
CA HIS A 44 -2.20 -2.86 -18.47
C HIS A 44 -3.41 -3.22 -17.62
N PRO A 45 -3.50 -2.73 -16.37
CA PRO A 45 -4.66 -2.97 -15.53
C PRO A 45 -5.90 -2.36 -16.16
N ALA A 46 -6.98 -3.13 -16.21
CA ALA A 46 -8.26 -2.61 -16.66
C ALA A 46 -8.91 -1.80 -15.53
N TYR A 47 -9.26 -0.56 -15.82
CA TYR A 47 -10.07 0.28 -14.94
C TYR A 47 -11.05 1.13 -15.76
N PRO A 48 -12.15 1.60 -15.13
CA PRO A 48 -13.16 2.36 -15.84
C PRO A 48 -12.61 3.66 -16.46
N SER A 49 -13.13 4.04 -17.60
CA SER A 49 -12.71 5.27 -18.30
C SER A 49 -12.99 6.58 -17.55
N HIS A 50 -13.87 6.54 -16.54
CA HIS A 50 -14.15 7.69 -15.68
C HIS A 50 -13.14 7.81 -14.51
N PHE A 51 -12.25 6.86 -14.34
CA PHE A 51 -11.13 7.01 -13.40
C PHE A 51 -10.05 7.89 -14.00
N PRO A 52 -9.31 8.66 -13.18
CA PRO A 52 -8.14 9.37 -13.68
C PRO A 52 -7.10 8.39 -14.23
N PHE A 53 -6.23 8.87 -15.10
CA PHE A 53 -5.14 8.05 -15.62
C PHE A 53 -4.25 7.59 -14.45
N MET A 54 -3.97 6.28 -14.39
CA MET A 54 -3.05 5.73 -13.40
C MET A 54 -1.62 5.92 -13.89
N THR A 55 -0.80 6.58 -13.09
CA THR A 55 0.60 6.82 -13.43
C THR A 55 1.44 5.61 -13.05
N ASP A 56 2.04 4.96 -14.04
CA ASP A 56 3.11 4.00 -13.80
C ASP A 56 4.42 4.74 -13.55
N THR A 57 5.27 4.19 -12.70
CA THR A 57 6.63 4.70 -12.58
C THR A 57 7.46 4.19 -13.75
N ALA A 58 8.26 5.04 -14.38
CA ALA A 58 9.15 4.64 -15.47
C ALA A 58 10.17 3.58 -15.02
N GLU A 59 10.48 3.56 -13.72
CA GLU A 59 11.44 2.65 -13.11
C GLU A 59 10.84 1.26 -12.83
N ASN A 60 9.51 1.16 -12.72
CA ASN A 60 8.81 -0.08 -12.43
C ASN A 60 7.59 -0.25 -13.35
N PRO A 61 7.80 -0.44 -14.66
CA PRO A 61 6.69 -0.67 -15.59
C PRO A 61 5.99 -1.99 -15.26
N LEU A 62 4.66 -2.00 -15.35
CA LEU A 62 3.88 -3.21 -15.06
C LEU A 62 4.13 -4.29 -16.11
N THR A 63 4.42 -5.49 -15.63
CA THR A 63 4.57 -6.69 -16.45
C THR A 63 3.76 -7.84 -15.87
N LYS A 64 3.37 -8.81 -16.72
CA LYS A 64 2.66 -9.99 -16.22
C LYS A 64 3.49 -10.77 -15.21
N GLU A 65 4.78 -10.88 -15.48
CA GLU A 65 5.74 -11.60 -14.65
C GLU A 65 5.95 -10.90 -13.30
N GLY A 66 6.03 -9.56 -13.30
CA GLY A 66 6.14 -8.77 -12.08
C GLY A 66 4.87 -8.80 -11.23
N VAL A 67 3.69 -8.71 -11.86
CA VAL A 67 2.40 -8.85 -11.17
C VAL A 67 2.25 -10.24 -10.54
N GLU A 68 2.62 -11.31 -11.25
CA GLU A 68 2.53 -12.69 -10.72
C GLU A 68 3.51 -12.92 -9.56
N LEU A 69 4.75 -12.41 -9.67
CA LEU A 69 5.72 -12.44 -8.58
C LEU A 69 5.18 -11.67 -7.36
N GLY A 70 4.68 -10.46 -7.57
CA GLY A 70 4.11 -9.62 -6.51
C GLY A 70 2.91 -10.28 -5.84
N ARG A 71 2.01 -10.89 -6.63
CA ARG A 71 0.90 -11.68 -6.12
C ARG A 71 1.38 -12.80 -5.21
N ARG A 72 2.38 -13.56 -5.62
CA ARG A 72 2.92 -14.65 -4.82
C ARG A 72 3.54 -14.14 -3.52
N LEU A 73 4.35 -13.10 -3.59
CA LEU A 73 4.95 -12.46 -2.40
C LEU A 73 3.88 -11.93 -1.43
N TYR A 74 2.80 -11.33 -1.94
CA TYR A 74 1.71 -10.79 -1.14
C TYR A 74 1.03 -11.83 -0.23
N TYR A 75 1.00 -13.09 -0.67
CA TYR A 75 0.38 -14.21 0.06
C TYR A 75 1.40 -15.12 0.75
N ASP A 76 2.72 -14.89 0.63
CA ASP A 76 3.76 -15.76 1.19
C ASP A 76 4.29 -15.21 2.52
N GLU A 77 4.20 -16.03 3.57
CA GLU A 77 4.71 -15.72 4.91
C GLU A 77 6.24 -15.59 4.97
N LYS A 78 6.96 -15.99 3.91
CA LYS A 78 8.41 -15.82 3.81
C LYS A 78 8.85 -14.35 3.87
N LEU A 79 7.94 -13.40 3.57
CA LEU A 79 8.24 -11.97 3.73
C LEU A 79 8.56 -11.59 5.18
N SER A 80 8.00 -12.30 6.16
CA SER A 80 8.15 -11.99 7.58
C SER A 80 9.06 -12.95 8.35
N PHE A 81 9.71 -13.88 7.66
CA PHE A 81 10.57 -14.88 8.29
C PHE A 81 11.65 -14.22 9.16
N ASN A 82 11.77 -14.65 10.41
CA ASN A 82 12.64 -14.07 11.44
C ASN A 82 12.40 -12.56 11.73
N GLY A 83 11.36 -11.97 11.16
CA GLY A 83 11.00 -10.57 11.37
C GLY A 83 10.07 -10.36 12.56
N PRO A 84 9.74 -9.10 12.87
CA PRO A 84 8.86 -8.75 14.00
C PRO A 84 7.42 -9.27 13.84
N ASN A 85 7.02 -9.60 12.62
CA ASN A 85 5.70 -10.11 12.27
C ASN A 85 5.79 -11.55 11.71
N GLU A 86 6.69 -12.38 12.24
CA GLU A 86 6.95 -13.73 11.74
C GLU A 86 5.66 -14.55 11.62
N GLY A 87 5.52 -15.26 10.49
CA GLY A 87 4.34 -16.05 10.14
C GLY A 87 3.21 -15.25 9.52
N ALA A 88 3.40 -13.94 9.27
CA ALA A 88 2.43 -13.11 8.58
C ALA A 88 2.86 -12.81 7.13
N SER A 89 1.88 -12.64 6.27
CA SER A 89 2.01 -12.06 4.92
C SER A 89 1.13 -10.82 4.81
N CYS A 90 1.18 -10.09 3.70
CA CYS A 90 0.23 -8.99 3.48
C CYS A 90 -1.21 -9.48 3.60
N SER A 91 -1.51 -10.67 3.07
CA SER A 91 -2.85 -11.26 3.11
C SER A 91 -3.31 -11.65 4.52
N SER A 92 -2.43 -11.73 5.51
CA SER A 92 -2.80 -12.00 6.90
C SER A 92 -3.63 -10.87 7.54
N CYS A 93 -3.43 -9.63 7.05
CA CYS A 93 -4.17 -8.44 7.47
C CYS A 93 -5.01 -7.81 6.35
N HIS A 94 -4.83 -8.25 5.10
CA HIS A 94 -5.52 -7.70 3.93
C HIS A 94 -6.25 -8.82 3.17
N HIS A 95 -7.36 -9.27 3.76
CA HIS A 95 -8.17 -10.37 3.21
C HIS A 95 -9.00 -9.91 2.01
N GLN A 96 -8.91 -10.61 0.89
CA GLN A 96 -9.67 -10.28 -0.32
C GLN A 96 -11.18 -10.21 -0.08
N SER A 97 -11.73 -11.18 0.66
CA SER A 97 -13.18 -11.23 0.96
C SER A 97 -13.69 -10.03 1.75
N SER A 98 -12.80 -9.34 2.49
CA SER A 98 -13.07 -8.10 3.21
C SER A 98 -12.51 -6.88 2.49
N SER A 99 -12.43 -6.94 1.15
CA SER A 99 -11.88 -5.85 0.33
C SER A 99 -10.41 -5.50 0.66
N PHE A 100 -9.59 -6.52 0.87
CA PHE A 100 -8.17 -6.41 1.22
C PHE A 100 -7.93 -5.58 2.49
N THR A 101 -8.73 -5.81 3.50
CA THR A 101 -8.54 -5.37 4.89
C THR A 101 -8.88 -6.48 5.85
N ILE A 102 -8.66 -6.25 7.14
CA ILE A 102 -9.08 -7.17 8.20
C ILE A 102 -10.27 -6.60 8.95
N ASN A 103 -11.24 -7.44 9.20
CA ASN A 103 -12.39 -7.16 10.06
C ASN A 103 -12.14 -7.74 11.46
N ALA A 104 -11.11 -7.27 12.15
CA ALA A 104 -10.78 -7.68 13.51
C ALA A 104 -10.88 -6.47 14.43
N GLY A 105 -11.64 -6.57 15.50
CA GLY A 105 -11.83 -5.48 16.46
C GLY A 105 -10.50 -4.87 16.94
N GLY A 106 -10.43 -3.55 17.01
CA GLY A 106 -9.23 -2.80 17.39
C GLY A 106 -8.84 -1.78 16.31
N THR A 107 -7.56 -1.66 16.00
CA THR A 107 -7.09 -0.75 14.96
C THR A 107 -7.65 -1.15 13.59
N ALA A 108 -8.29 -0.21 12.91
CA ALA A 108 -8.76 -0.43 11.55
C ALA A 108 -7.57 -0.46 10.57
N VAL A 109 -7.49 -1.50 9.76
CA VAL A 109 -6.47 -1.64 8.71
C VAL A 109 -7.02 -1.01 7.44
N LEU A 110 -6.26 -0.08 6.83
CA LEU A 110 -6.66 0.55 5.56
C LEU A 110 -6.74 -0.49 4.44
N PRO A 111 -7.81 -0.49 3.64
CA PRO A 111 -7.97 -1.45 2.57
C PRO A 111 -6.98 -1.20 1.42
N HIS A 112 -6.44 -2.26 0.84
CA HIS A 112 -5.65 -2.19 -0.38
C HIS A 112 -6.58 -2.12 -1.61
N VAL A 113 -7.23 -0.99 -1.77
CA VAL A 113 -8.17 -0.70 -2.87
C VAL A 113 -7.74 0.57 -3.57
N ASN A 114 -7.51 0.48 -4.89
CA ASN A 114 -7.18 1.62 -5.75
C ASN A 114 -5.92 2.40 -5.29
N LEU A 115 -4.96 1.74 -4.65
CA LEU A 115 -3.78 2.40 -4.12
C LEU A 115 -2.84 2.97 -5.21
N GLY A 116 -2.96 2.52 -6.45
CA GLY A 116 -2.18 3.06 -7.58
C GLY A 116 -2.39 4.56 -7.85
N TRP A 117 -3.43 5.17 -7.28
CA TRP A 117 -3.70 6.61 -7.36
C TRP A 117 -3.32 7.39 -6.10
N ASN A 118 -2.88 6.70 -5.04
CA ASN A 118 -2.50 7.36 -3.80
C ASN A 118 -1.10 7.97 -3.89
N LYS A 119 -0.88 9.02 -3.11
CA LYS A 119 0.42 9.67 -2.92
C LYS A 119 0.85 9.71 -1.46
N THR A 120 -0.05 9.34 -0.58
CA THR A 120 0.19 9.23 0.86
C THR A 120 -0.39 7.92 1.36
N PHE A 121 0.30 7.26 2.27
CA PHE A 121 -0.05 5.93 2.75
C PHE A 121 -0.02 5.89 4.26
N LEU A 122 -0.74 4.90 4.83
CA LEU A 122 -1.00 4.77 6.25
C LEU A 122 -1.88 5.89 6.82
N TRP A 123 -2.50 5.67 7.97
CA TRP A 123 -3.45 6.62 8.56
C TRP A 123 -2.86 8.00 8.85
N GLU A 124 -1.60 8.04 9.26
CA GLU A 124 -0.89 9.27 9.61
C GLU A 124 -0.09 9.87 8.44
N GLY A 125 -0.09 9.20 7.27
CA GLY A 125 0.75 9.59 6.13
C GLY A 125 2.24 9.38 6.37
N LYS A 126 2.58 8.31 7.07
CA LYS A 126 3.96 7.98 7.43
C LYS A 126 4.86 7.74 6.22
N VAL A 127 4.26 7.32 5.10
CA VAL A 127 4.94 7.18 3.81
C VAL A 127 4.27 8.09 2.79
N GLU A 128 5.05 8.95 2.16
CA GLU A 128 4.66 9.80 1.04
C GLU A 128 5.45 9.41 -0.20
N GLY A 129 4.83 9.53 -1.38
CA GLY A 129 5.45 9.20 -2.65
C GLY A 129 4.62 8.25 -3.49
N THR A 130 5.24 7.19 -3.96
CA THR A 130 4.66 6.18 -4.86
C THR A 130 4.23 4.93 -4.12
N LEU A 131 3.56 4.02 -4.83
CA LEU A 131 3.24 2.70 -4.29
C LEU A 131 4.51 1.87 -4.03
N GLU A 132 5.57 2.10 -4.80
CA GLU A 132 6.88 1.51 -4.62
C GLU A 132 7.49 1.93 -3.26
N ASP A 133 7.34 3.18 -2.87
CA ASP A 133 7.88 3.70 -1.61
C ASP A 133 7.19 3.03 -0.40
N VAL A 134 5.87 2.88 -0.42
CA VAL A 134 5.18 2.20 0.68
C VAL A 134 5.49 0.71 0.70
N MET A 135 5.57 0.02 -0.45
CA MET A 135 5.94 -1.38 -0.48
C MET A 135 7.40 -1.60 -0.02
N ARG A 136 8.28 -0.65 -0.28
CA ARG A 136 9.64 -0.66 0.26
C ARG A 136 9.63 -0.53 1.79
N PHE A 137 8.84 0.38 2.33
CA PHE A 137 8.65 0.50 3.78
C PHE A 137 8.11 -0.80 4.39
N GLU A 138 7.15 -1.46 3.74
CA GLU A 138 6.60 -2.73 4.20
C GLU A 138 7.68 -3.82 4.24
N VAL A 139 8.49 -3.95 3.19
CA VAL A 139 9.53 -4.99 3.07
C VAL A 139 10.69 -4.72 4.03
N GLU A 140 11.19 -3.47 4.09
CA GLU A 140 12.40 -3.13 4.85
C GLU A 140 12.12 -2.90 6.35
N VAL A 141 10.96 -2.33 6.68
CA VAL A 141 10.69 -1.86 8.05
C VAL A 141 9.60 -2.68 8.74
N PHE A 142 8.44 -2.86 8.10
CA PHE A 142 7.31 -3.54 8.73
C PHE A 142 7.55 -5.05 8.87
N PHE A 143 7.92 -5.73 7.78
CA PHE A 143 8.27 -7.15 7.80
C PHE A 143 9.74 -7.39 8.21
N ASN A 144 10.64 -6.44 7.94
CA ASN A 144 12.09 -6.61 8.09
C ASN A 144 12.55 -7.89 7.40
N THR A 145 12.20 -8.02 6.11
CA THR A 145 12.33 -9.25 5.33
C THR A 145 13.78 -9.75 5.27
N GLU A 146 14.00 -10.99 5.67
CA GLU A 146 15.29 -11.68 5.49
C GLU A 146 15.40 -12.18 4.05
N LEU A 147 16.07 -11.41 3.18
CA LEU A 147 16.15 -11.70 1.73
C LEU A 147 16.79 -13.05 1.41
N GLU A 148 17.66 -13.57 2.27
CA GLU A 148 18.31 -14.87 2.06
C GLU A 148 17.28 -16.02 1.99
N VAL A 149 16.14 -15.89 2.63
CA VAL A 149 15.03 -16.86 2.53
C VAL A 149 14.49 -16.93 1.11
N LEU A 150 14.32 -15.78 0.45
CA LEU A 150 13.87 -15.72 -0.93
C LEU A 150 14.99 -16.14 -1.90
N LYS A 151 16.25 -15.78 -1.64
CA LYS A 151 17.40 -16.13 -2.49
C LYS A 151 17.68 -17.64 -2.49
N ASN A 152 17.47 -18.31 -1.37
CA ASN A 152 17.69 -19.74 -1.21
C ASN A 152 16.45 -20.60 -1.51
N ASP A 153 15.32 -19.98 -1.83
CA ASP A 153 14.09 -20.69 -2.20
C ASP A 153 14.22 -21.26 -3.63
N PRO A 154 13.75 -22.50 -3.89
CA PRO A 154 13.90 -23.12 -5.22
C PRO A 154 13.13 -22.41 -6.33
N LEU A 155 12.14 -21.59 -6.00
CA LEU A 155 11.24 -20.94 -6.96
C LEU A 155 11.54 -19.46 -7.19
N TYR A 156 11.77 -18.69 -6.12
CA TYR A 156 11.89 -17.23 -6.20
C TYR A 156 13.00 -16.73 -7.12
N PRO A 157 14.24 -17.29 -7.15
CA PRO A 157 15.28 -16.81 -8.06
C PRO A 157 14.85 -16.85 -9.54
N SER A 158 14.09 -17.87 -9.93
CA SER A 158 13.53 -17.96 -11.29
C SER A 158 12.45 -16.89 -11.53
N LEU A 159 11.53 -16.69 -10.58
CA LEU A 159 10.47 -15.69 -10.71
C LEU A 159 11.02 -14.26 -10.78
N PHE A 160 12.00 -13.92 -9.94
CA PHE A 160 12.65 -12.61 -9.99
C PHE A 160 13.37 -12.39 -11.31
N ARG A 161 14.04 -13.41 -11.86
CA ARG A 161 14.69 -13.33 -13.16
C ARG A 161 13.71 -13.10 -14.30
N LYS A 162 12.54 -13.72 -14.26
CA LYS A 162 11.47 -13.50 -15.23
C LYS A 162 10.89 -12.08 -15.14
N ALA A 163 10.72 -11.56 -13.92
CA ALA A 163 10.14 -10.25 -13.68
C ALA A 163 11.10 -9.09 -13.95
N PHE A 164 12.39 -9.24 -13.62
CA PHE A 164 13.37 -8.14 -13.60
C PHE A 164 14.67 -8.42 -14.34
N GLY A 165 14.79 -9.54 -15.03
CA GLY A 165 16.02 -9.94 -15.68
C GLY A 165 17.11 -10.45 -14.71
N ALA A 166 18.34 -10.50 -15.17
CA ALA A 166 19.49 -10.91 -14.37
C ALA A 166 19.73 -9.96 -13.19
N GLY A 167 20.33 -10.48 -12.12
CA GLY A 167 20.69 -9.73 -10.93
C GLY A 167 20.10 -10.33 -9.65
N GLU A 168 20.48 -9.74 -8.53
CA GLU A 168 20.14 -10.23 -7.20
C GLU A 168 18.71 -9.89 -6.80
N ILE A 169 18.16 -10.67 -5.86
CA ILE A 169 16.96 -10.35 -5.13
C ILE A 169 17.31 -9.26 -4.10
N THR A 170 16.70 -8.11 -4.24
CA THR A 170 16.91 -6.93 -3.36
C THR A 170 15.60 -6.48 -2.75
N TYR A 171 15.67 -5.66 -1.70
CA TYR A 171 14.49 -5.02 -1.13
C TYR A 171 13.71 -4.22 -2.18
N GLU A 172 14.41 -3.46 -3.02
CA GLU A 172 13.81 -2.68 -4.09
C GLU A 172 13.02 -3.56 -5.09
N ARG A 173 13.63 -4.63 -5.63
CA ARG A 173 12.93 -5.54 -6.56
C ARG A 173 11.77 -6.26 -5.90
N THR A 174 11.89 -6.60 -4.61
CA THR A 174 10.79 -7.21 -3.83
C THR A 174 9.64 -6.22 -3.66
N ALA A 175 9.94 -4.97 -3.31
CA ALA A 175 8.97 -3.88 -3.23
C ALA A 175 8.33 -3.59 -4.59
N PHE A 176 9.10 -3.56 -5.66
CA PHE A 176 8.61 -3.34 -7.02
C PHE A 176 7.61 -4.42 -7.46
N ALA A 177 7.90 -5.68 -7.18
CA ALA A 177 6.97 -6.76 -7.47
C ALA A 177 5.65 -6.60 -6.69
N LEU A 178 5.74 -6.34 -5.39
CA LEU A 178 4.56 -6.08 -4.56
C LEU A 178 3.75 -4.89 -5.07
N ALA A 179 4.42 -3.78 -5.43
CA ALA A 179 3.78 -2.59 -5.98
C ALA A 179 3.06 -2.90 -7.31
N GLN A 180 3.65 -3.71 -8.19
CA GLN A 180 3.01 -4.14 -9.43
C GLN A 180 1.71 -4.91 -9.15
N PHE A 181 1.71 -5.85 -8.21
CA PHE A 181 0.49 -6.58 -7.86
C PHE A 181 -0.55 -5.67 -7.19
N VAL A 182 -0.17 -4.90 -6.17
CA VAL A 182 -1.10 -4.02 -5.44
C VAL A 182 -1.71 -2.96 -6.37
N ARG A 183 -0.99 -2.52 -7.40
CA ARG A 183 -1.50 -1.64 -8.44
C ARG A 183 -2.63 -2.27 -9.26
N THR A 184 -2.72 -3.60 -9.30
CA THR A 184 -3.84 -4.31 -9.95
C THR A 184 -5.09 -4.43 -9.10
N LEU A 185 -5.03 -4.09 -7.81
CA LEU A 185 -6.16 -4.15 -6.90
C LEU A 185 -7.13 -2.99 -7.16
N VAL A 186 -7.82 -3.07 -8.29
CA VAL A 186 -8.73 -2.02 -8.77
C VAL A 186 -10.18 -2.42 -8.57
N SER A 187 -10.89 -1.68 -7.70
CA SER A 187 -12.34 -1.74 -7.54
C SER A 187 -13.00 -0.62 -8.35
N GLY A 188 -13.71 -0.97 -9.39
CA GLY A 188 -14.29 -0.02 -10.36
C GLY A 188 -15.57 -0.49 -11.01
N ASN A 189 -16.22 -1.53 -10.44
CA ASN A 189 -17.46 -2.10 -10.99
C ASN A 189 -18.59 -2.20 -9.96
N SER A 190 -18.59 -1.29 -9.00
CA SER A 190 -19.65 -1.15 -8.01
C SER A 190 -20.99 -0.75 -8.64
N LYS A 191 -22.09 -0.82 -7.88
CA LYS A 191 -23.39 -0.34 -8.35
C LYS A 191 -23.33 1.15 -8.73
N MET A 192 -22.58 1.97 -7.99
CA MET A 192 -22.36 3.38 -8.30
C MET A 192 -21.63 3.57 -9.64
N ASP A 193 -20.59 2.78 -9.92
CA ASP A 193 -19.88 2.84 -11.21
C ASP A 193 -20.79 2.46 -12.38
N ARG A 194 -21.57 1.40 -12.19
CA ARG A 194 -22.52 0.91 -13.20
C ARG A 194 -23.65 1.91 -13.44
N TRP A 195 -24.12 2.58 -12.39
CA TRP A 195 -25.08 3.69 -12.53
C TRP A 195 -24.47 4.85 -13.29
N TYR A 196 -23.24 5.23 -12.96
CA TYR A 196 -22.53 6.31 -13.67
C TYR A 196 -22.36 6.01 -15.17
N ARG A 197 -22.19 4.75 -15.52
CA ARG A 197 -22.14 4.27 -16.92
C ARG A 197 -23.54 4.03 -17.54
N HIS A 198 -24.62 4.36 -16.84
CA HIS A 198 -26.01 4.15 -17.28
C HIS A 198 -26.41 2.68 -17.51
N GLU A 199 -25.77 1.74 -16.81
CA GLU A 199 -26.03 0.30 -16.90
C GLU A 199 -27.11 -0.19 -15.93
N VAL A 200 -27.29 0.51 -14.82
CA VAL A 200 -28.28 0.20 -13.77
C VAL A 200 -28.90 1.46 -13.21
N ASN A 201 -30.06 1.34 -12.57
CA ASN A 201 -30.68 2.43 -11.81
C ASN A 201 -30.39 2.31 -10.32
N LEU A 202 -30.25 3.43 -9.64
CA LEU A 202 -30.30 3.51 -8.19
C LEU A 202 -31.77 3.49 -7.74
N SER A 203 -32.03 2.95 -6.56
CA SER A 203 -33.34 3.05 -5.90
C SER A 203 -33.61 4.49 -5.42
N ASP A 204 -34.83 4.80 -5.09
CA ASP A 204 -35.21 6.13 -4.58
C ASP A 204 -34.40 6.51 -3.31
N ALA A 205 -34.17 5.56 -2.40
CA ALA A 205 -33.37 5.78 -1.21
C ALA A 205 -31.90 6.08 -1.55
N GLU A 206 -31.29 5.29 -2.45
CA GLU A 206 -29.92 5.51 -2.93
C GLU A 206 -29.77 6.85 -3.67
N MET A 207 -30.77 7.25 -4.46
CA MET A 207 -30.80 8.56 -5.14
C MET A 207 -30.90 9.73 -4.14
N ARG A 208 -31.72 9.61 -3.11
CA ARG A 208 -31.76 10.63 -2.04
C ARG A 208 -30.44 10.69 -1.29
N GLY A 209 -29.84 9.52 -0.98
CA GLY A 209 -28.52 9.43 -0.36
C GLY A 209 -27.40 10.02 -1.23
N LEU A 210 -27.42 9.78 -2.54
CA LEU A 210 -26.52 10.41 -3.50
C LEU A 210 -26.63 11.94 -3.46
N ASN A 211 -27.84 12.47 -3.47
CA ASN A 211 -28.06 13.92 -3.39
C ASN A 211 -27.56 14.49 -2.06
N LEU A 212 -27.75 13.79 -0.95
CA LEU A 212 -27.17 14.18 0.33
C LEU A 212 -25.64 14.20 0.28
N PHE A 213 -25.04 13.14 -0.23
CA PHE A 213 -23.59 12.97 -0.30
C PHE A 213 -22.91 14.06 -1.13
N PHE A 214 -23.47 14.42 -2.30
CA PHE A 214 -22.89 15.36 -3.27
C PHE A 214 -23.42 16.80 -3.15
N THR A 215 -24.10 17.13 -2.04
CA THR A 215 -24.57 18.51 -1.78
C THR A 215 -24.09 18.98 -0.42
N GLU A 216 -24.16 20.30 -0.22
CA GLU A 216 -23.84 20.95 1.04
C GLU A 216 -24.68 20.43 2.24
N ARG A 217 -25.77 19.71 2.00
CA ARG A 217 -26.60 19.13 3.08
C ARG A 217 -25.86 18.00 3.81
N GLY A 218 -25.18 17.12 3.09
CA GLY A 218 -24.38 16.02 3.65
C GLY A 218 -22.89 16.33 3.73
N ASP A 219 -22.39 17.13 2.77
CA ASP A 219 -21.03 17.68 2.73
C ASP A 219 -19.90 16.64 2.58
N CYS A 220 -20.21 15.41 2.19
CA CYS A 220 -19.25 14.31 2.16
C CYS A 220 -18.24 14.41 1.00
N PHE A 221 -18.68 15.00 -0.14
CA PHE A 221 -17.94 15.01 -1.40
C PHE A 221 -16.66 15.85 -1.38
N HIS A 222 -16.51 16.75 -0.42
CA HIS A 222 -15.32 17.59 -0.31
C HIS A 222 -14.07 16.75 0.01
N CYS A 223 -14.20 15.74 0.85
CA CYS A 223 -13.12 14.80 1.17
C CYS A 223 -13.23 13.50 0.36
N HIS A 224 -14.45 13.07 0.03
CA HIS A 224 -14.72 11.80 -0.63
C HIS A 224 -15.24 11.96 -2.06
N SER A 225 -14.49 12.69 -2.91
CA SER A 225 -14.88 12.94 -4.29
C SER A 225 -14.85 11.66 -5.15
N PHE A 226 -15.89 11.50 -5.98
CA PHE A 226 -15.92 10.42 -6.98
C PHE A 226 -14.92 10.71 -8.13
N PRO A 227 -14.26 9.69 -8.71
CA PRO A 227 -14.51 8.25 -8.58
C PRO A 227 -13.72 7.54 -7.48
N LEU A 228 -12.63 8.09 -6.97
CA LEU A 228 -11.75 7.39 -6.03
C LEU A 228 -12.25 7.47 -4.58
N THR A 229 -13.18 8.36 -4.30
CA THR A 229 -13.81 8.59 -2.98
C THR A 229 -12.80 8.87 -1.85
N SER A 230 -11.72 9.56 -2.21
CA SER A 230 -10.70 10.09 -1.31
C SER A 230 -9.99 11.25 -2.00
N ASP A 231 -9.70 12.32 -1.26
CA ASP A 231 -8.87 13.44 -1.71
C ASP A 231 -7.38 13.22 -1.41
N ASN A 232 -7.02 12.10 -0.77
CA ASN A 232 -5.68 11.77 -0.30
C ASN A 232 -5.09 12.78 0.71
N SER A 233 -5.92 13.64 1.31
CA SER A 233 -5.53 14.64 2.29
C SER A 233 -5.77 14.17 3.73
N PHE A 234 -5.46 15.04 4.70
CA PHE A 234 -5.54 14.73 6.12
C PHE A 234 -6.49 15.69 6.80
N HIS A 235 -7.49 15.14 7.51
CA HIS A 235 -8.54 15.90 8.16
C HIS A 235 -8.74 15.47 9.60
N ASN A 236 -9.00 16.43 10.47
CA ASN A 236 -9.53 16.18 11.79
C ASN A 236 -11.07 16.29 11.71
N ILE A 237 -11.72 15.16 11.82
CA ILE A 237 -13.18 15.03 11.70
C ILE A 237 -13.91 15.07 13.06
N GLY A 238 -13.22 15.51 14.12
CA GLY A 238 -13.83 15.70 15.44
C GLY A 238 -14.19 14.42 16.19
N LEU A 239 -13.40 13.35 16.03
CA LEU A 239 -13.58 12.13 16.83
C LEU A 239 -13.26 12.38 18.31
N ASP A 240 -12.25 13.23 18.57
CA ASP A 240 -11.81 13.58 19.91
C ASP A 240 -11.61 15.10 20.05
N SER A 241 -11.75 15.61 21.27
CA SER A 241 -11.48 17.02 21.61
C SER A 241 -10.11 17.22 22.25
N VAL A 242 -9.51 16.14 22.77
CA VAL A 242 -8.19 16.09 23.39
C VAL A 242 -7.43 14.91 22.79
N PHE A 243 -6.15 15.12 22.45
CA PHE A 243 -5.36 14.16 21.74
C PHE A 243 -4.19 13.66 22.58
N SER A 244 -3.89 12.36 22.48
CA SER A 244 -2.74 11.73 23.12
C SER A 244 -2.34 10.44 22.40
N GLY A 245 -1.05 10.10 22.38
CA GLY A 245 -0.57 8.87 21.75
C GLY A 245 -1.03 8.75 20.29
N ALA A 246 -1.66 7.65 19.92
CA ALA A 246 -2.13 7.38 18.57
C ALA A 246 -3.19 8.40 18.08
N SER A 247 -4.01 8.98 18.99
CA SER A 247 -5.03 9.95 18.59
C SER A 247 -4.47 11.30 18.14
N MET A 248 -3.16 11.56 18.34
CA MET A 248 -2.49 12.74 17.77
C MET A 248 -2.37 12.68 16.23
N GLY A 249 -2.52 11.52 15.62
CA GLY A 249 -2.57 11.36 14.18
C GLY A 249 -1.31 11.86 13.47
N ARG A 250 -1.51 12.62 12.38
CA ARG A 250 -0.40 13.13 11.53
C ARG A 250 0.65 13.93 12.31
N TYR A 251 0.29 14.54 13.42
CA TYR A 251 1.26 15.19 14.32
C TYR A 251 2.42 14.26 14.72
N ASN A 252 2.16 12.96 14.89
CA ASN A 252 3.21 11.97 15.21
C ASN A 252 4.27 11.85 14.10
N VAL A 253 3.94 12.26 12.89
CA VAL A 253 4.85 12.23 11.72
C VAL A 253 5.50 13.59 11.50
N THR A 254 4.72 14.68 11.56
CA THR A 254 5.19 16.01 11.17
C THR A 254 5.72 16.84 12.33
N GLY A 255 5.25 16.59 13.56
CA GLY A 255 5.51 17.45 14.72
C GLY A 255 4.83 18.83 14.63
N ASP A 256 4.03 19.10 13.59
CA ASP A 256 3.30 20.36 13.45
C ASP A 256 2.03 20.34 14.29
N PRO A 257 1.86 21.28 15.26
CA PRO A 257 0.63 21.36 16.05
C PRO A 257 -0.65 21.51 15.22
N ALA A 258 -0.56 22.07 14.01
CA ALA A 258 -1.69 22.17 13.09
C ALA A 258 -2.18 20.81 12.58
N ASP A 259 -1.35 19.77 12.66
CA ASP A 259 -1.67 18.42 12.19
C ASP A 259 -2.24 17.50 13.30
N MET A 260 -2.43 18.03 14.49
CA MET A 260 -2.92 17.25 15.63
C MET A 260 -4.36 16.75 15.38
N GLY A 261 -4.55 15.44 15.55
CA GLY A 261 -5.85 14.77 15.36
C GLY A 261 -6.27 14.58 13.90
N LYS A 262 -5.39 14.93 12.94
CA LYS A 262 -5.67 14.68 11.52
C LYS A 262 -5.27 13.27 11.11
N PHE A 263 -6.11 12.68 10.27
CA PHE A 263 -5.89 11.37 9.67
C PHE A 263 -6.21 11.41 8.18
N LYS A 264 -5.57 10.51 7.42
CA LYS A 264 -5.79 10.38 5.99
C LYS A 264 -7.26 10.07 5.69
N THR A 265 -7.83 10.72 4.67
CA THR A 265 -9.12 10.34 4.10
C THR A 265 -9.02 8.95 3.46
N PRO A 266 -9.68 7.92 4.00
CA PRO A 266 -9.72 6.61 3.36
C PRO A 266 -10.65 6.62 2.15
N THR A 267 -10.45 5.70 1.21
CA THR A 267 -11.45 5.46 0.16
C THR A 267 -12.75 4.91 0.76
N LEU A 268 -13.89 5.28 0.19
CA LEU A 268 -15.19 4.67 0.51
C LEU A 268 -15.53 3.48 -0.41
N ARG A 269 -14.61 3.10 -1.30
CA ARG A 269 -14.80 1.92 -2.12
C ARG A 269 -14.90 0.69 -1.24
N ASN A 270 -15.96 -0.10 -1.44
CA ASN A 270 -16.28 -1.29 -0.65
C ASN A 270 -16.51 -1.03 0.85
N ILE A 271 -16.85 0.19 1.23
CA ILE A 271 -16.96 0.62 2.63
C ILE A 271 -17.89 -0.28 3.46
N GLU A 272 -18.93 -0.86 2.86
CA GLU A 272 -19.83 -1.82 3.53
C GLU A 272 -19.10 -3.05 4.09
N LEU A 273 -17.95 -3.41 3.50
CA LEU A 273 -17.20 -4.62 3.82
C LEU A 273 -15.98 -4.38 4.73
N THR A 274 -15.72 -3.12 5.07
CA THR A 274 -14.45 -2.72 5.72
C THR A 274 -14.61 -2.26 7.16
N ALA A 275 -15.70 -2.62 7.82
CA ALA A 275 -15.84 -2.42 9.27
C ALA A 275 -14.70 -3.14 10.04
N PRO A 276 -14.26 -2.61 11.22
CA PRO A 276 -14.74 -1.41 11.90
C PRO A 276 -14.19 -0.13 11.29
N TYR A 277 -14.86 0.99 11.55
CA TYR A 277 -14.58 2.28 10.92
C TYR A 277 -13.79 3.23 11.82
N MET A 278 -13.21 4.25 11.21
CA MET A 278 -12.25 5.22 11.72
C MET A 278 -10.87 4.60 11.94
N HIS A 279 -9.87 5.43 12.23
CA HIS A 279 -8.48 4.99 12.40
C HIS A 279 -8.29 4.00 13.56
N ASP A 280 -9.13 4.09 14.57
CA ASP A 280 -9.08 3.27 15.77
C ASP A 280 -10.19 2.20 15.85
N GLY A 281 -10.98 2.07 14.78
CA GLY A 281 -12.02 1.06 14.71
C GLY A 281 -13.20 1.24 15.69
N ARG A 282 -13.43 2.48 16.18
CA ARG A 282 -14.44 2.74 17.23
C ARG A 282 -15.89 2.54 16.81
N PHE A 283 -16.20 2.55 15.53
CA PHE A 283 -17.56 2.35 15.01
C PHE A 283 -17.66 1.00 14.28
N ALA A 284 -18.66 0.22 14.67
CA ALA A 284 -18.90 -1.10 14.11
C ALA A 284 -19.79 -1.04 12.85
N THR A 285 -20.58 0.01 12.67
CA THR A 285 -21.58 0.11 11.60
C THR A 285 -21.50 1.44 10.85
N LEU A 286 -21.98 1.47 9.61
CA LEU A 286 -22.11 2.71 8.83
C LEU A 286 -23.09 3.68 9.45
N GLU A 287 -24.11 3.17 10.14
CA GLU A 287 -25.08 3.95 10.87
C GLU A 287 -24.41 4.78 11.98
N GLU A 288 -23.46 4.18 12.71
CA GLU A 288 -22.67 4.89 13.74
C GLU A 288 -21.76 5.96 13.12
N VAL A 289 -21.16 5.67 11.95
CA VAL A 289 -20.36 6.65 11.21
C VAL A 289 -21.21 7.84 10.78
N VAL A 290 -22.38 7.60 10.20
CA VAL A 290 -23.31 8.66 9.78
C VAL A 290 -23.84 9.44 10.98
N GLU A 291 -24.11 8.76 12.12
CA GLU A 291 -24.50 9.43 13.36
C GLU A 291 -23.39 10.35 13.89
N HIS A 292 -22.12 9.94 13.81
CA HIS A 292 -21.00 10.80 14.20
C HIS A 292 -21.05 12.14 13.45
N TYR A 293 -21.19 12.13 12.13
CA TYR A 293 -21.29 13.37 11.35
C TYR A 293 -22.60 14.11 11.58
N SER A 294 -23.66 13.40 11.91
CA SER A 294 -24.97 14.00 12.20
C SER A 294 -24.97 14.80 13.50
N SER A 295 -24.38 14.26 14.58
CA SER A 295 -24.53 14.81 15.94
C SER A 295 -23.33 14.60 16.87
N GLY A 296 -22.34 13.78 16.46
CA GLY A 296 -21.24 13.30 17.32
C GLY A 296 -19.91 14.04 17.20
N VAL A 297 -19.80 15.03 16.29
CA VAL A 297 -18.54 15.76 16.05
C VAL A 297 -18.16 16.58 17.28
N LYS A 298 -16.93 16.43 17.75
CA LYS A 298 -16.37 17.16 18.89
C LYS A 298 -15.45 18.30 18.40
N TYR A 299 -15.57 19.45 19.03
CA TYR A 299 -14.70 20.58 18.71
C TYR A 299 -13.28 20.38 19.25
N SER A 300 -12.31 20.76 18.43
CA SER A 300 -10.91 20.96 18.81
C SER A 300 -10.30 22.08 17.95
N ILE A 301 -9.15 22.61 18.35
CA ILE A 301 -8.53 23.74 17.65
C ILE A 301 -8.09 23.41 16.22
N THR A 302 -7.85 22.13 15.92
CA THR A 302 -7.44 21.62 14.61
C THR A 302 -8.58 20.99 13.82
N LEU A 303 -9.83 21.08 14.33
CA LEU A 303 -11.00 20.57 13.63
C LEU A 303 -11.05 21.15 12.21
N ASP A 304 -11.33 20.30 11.22
CA ASP A 304 -11.39 20.75 9.83
C ASP A 304 -12.44 21.86 9.67
N PRO A 305 -12.08 22.99 8.99
CA PRO A 305 -13.00 24.11 8.80
C PRO A 305 -14.33 23.73 8.14
N ILE A 306 -14.37 22.66 7.34
CA ILE A 306 -15.61 22.17 6.73
C ILE A 306 -16.66 21.77 7.77
N MET A 307 -16.21 21.30 8.94
CA MET A 307 -17.11 20.93 10.05
C MET A 307 -17.72 22.12 10.79
N THR A 308 -17.24 23.33 10.52
CA THR A 308 -17.65 24.56 11.22
C THR A 308 -18.30 25.60 10.31
N LYS A 309 -18.75 25.18 9.13
CA LYS A 309 -19.46 26.05 8.19
C LYS A 309 -20.68 26.73 8.83
N GLN A 310 -20.96 27.95 8.41
CA GLN A 310 -22.15 28.69 8.85
C GLN A 310 -23.42 27.87 8.55
N GLY A 311 -24.27 27.71 9.57
CA GLY A 311 -25.51 26.93 9.50
C GLY A 311 -25.36 25.42 9.76
N LYS A 312 -24.10 24.92 9.93
CA LYS A 312 -23.81 23.49 10.17
C LYS A 312 -22.80 23.28 11.31
N TRP A 313 -22.71 24.24 12.22
CA TRP A 313 -21.73 24.21 13.31
C TRP A 313 -21.72 22.85 14.02
N LEU A 314 -20.64 22.07 13.78
CA LEU A 314 -20.36 20.72 14.28
C LEU A 314 -21.35 19.63 13.86
N HIS A 315 -22.61 19.94 13.55
CA HIS A 315 -23.65 18.92 13.41
C HIS A 315 -24.47 19.12 12.13
N LEU A 316 -24.56 18.05 11.31
CA LEU A 316 -25.47 18.06 10.16
C LEU A 316 -26.95 17.96 10.55
N ASN A 317 -27.23 17.43 11.73
CA ASN A 317 -28.59 17.21 12.23
C ASN A 317 -29.49 16.51 11.18
N LEU A 318 -29.01 15.39 10.68
CA LEU A 318 -29.72 14.59 9.70
C LEU A 318 -30.94 13.93 10.33
N THR A 319 -32.04 13.92 9.61
CA THR A 319 -33.25 13.16 10.00
C THR A 319 -32.97 11.66 9.93
N THR A 320 -33.80 10.86 10.59
CA THR A 320 -33.70 9.39 10.53
C THR A 320 -33.73 8.87 9.09
N GLN A 321 -34.60 9.47 8.23
CA GLN A 321 -34.68 9.08 6.83
C GLN A 321 -33.40 9.45 6.06
N GLU A 322 -32.86 10.65 6.24
CA GLU A 322 -31.60 11.07 5.59
C GLU A 322 -30.43 10.19 5.98
N LYS A 323 -30.31 9.79 7.24
CA LYS A 323 -29.29 8.86 7.70
C LYS A 323 -29.42 7.49 7.01
N ALA A 324 -30.62 6.95 6.93
CA ALA A 324 -30.87 5.68 6.26
C ALA A 324 -30.59 5.75 4.74
N ASP A 325 -30.99 6.84 4.09
CA ASP A 325 -30.74 7.09 2.66
C ASP A 325 -29.22 7.21 2.37
N LEU A 326 -28.47 7.89 3.24
CA LEU A 326 -27.03 8.03 3.11
C LEU A 326 -26.32 6.69 3.26
N VAL A 327 -26.71 5.87 4.23
CA VAL A 327 -26.18 4.50 4.39
C VAL A 327 -26.51 3.64 3.16
N ALA A 328 -27.74 3.72 2.64
CA ALA A 328 -28.11 3.01 1.41
C ALA A 328 -27.22 3.43 0.22
N PHE A 329 -26.94 4.72 0.09
CA PHE A 329 -26.03 5.21 -0.95
C PHE A 329 -24.59 4.72 -0.74
N LEU A 330 -24.02 4.79 0.47
CA LEU A 330 -22.66 4.32 0.77
C LEU A 330 -22.46 2.85 0.36
N LYS A 331 -23.48 2.01 0.53
CA LYS A 331 -23.45 0.60 0.12
C LYS A 331 -23.37 0.42 -1.40
N THR A 332 -23.73 1.43 -2.21
CA THR A 332 -23.58 1.38 -3.67
C THR A 332 -22.13 1.36 -4.14
N PHE A 333 -21.16 1.67 -3.28
CA PHE A 333 -19.74 1.56 -3.58
C PHE A 333 -19.19 0.14 -3.46
N THR A 334 -20.01 -0.86 -3.09
CA THR A 334 -19.60 -2.26 -2.99
C THR A 334 -19.44 -2.89 -4.38
N ASP A 335 -18.25 -3.43 -4.63
CA ASP A 335 -17.86 -4.14 -5.86
C ASP A 335 -17.63 -5.62 -5.55
N THR A 336 -18.67 -6.42 -5.73
CA THR A 336 -18.62 -7.86 -5.47
C THR A 336 -17.69 -8.62 -6.43
N SER A 337 -17.46 -8.09 -7.63
CA SER A 337 -16.55 -8.70 -8.60
C SER A 337 -15.09 -8.58 -8.14
N PHE A 338 -14.72 -7.51 -7.45
CA PHE A 338 -13.38 -7.29 -6.92
C PHE A 338 -13.02 -8.30 -5.81
N ILE A 339 -13.93 -8.50 -4.85
CA ILE A 339 -13.68 -9.39 -3.70
C ILE A 339 -13.70 -10.89 -4.06
N SER A 340 -14.20 -11.25 -5.23
CA SER A 340 -14.32 -12.63 -5.71
C SER A 340 -13.45 -12.94 -6.92
N ASP A 341 -12.65 -12.00 -7.41
CA ASP A 341 -11.78 -12.21 -8.59
C ASP A 341 -10.65 -13.20 -8.25
N PRO A 342 -10.61 -14.39 -8.87
CA PRO A 342 -9.58 -15.38 -8.58
C PRO A 342 -8.18 -14.94 -9.00
N ARG A 343 -8.07 -13.95 -9.89
CA ARG A 343 -6.79 -13.39 -10.32
C ARG A 343 -6.11 -12.58 -9.22
N LEU A 344 -6.90 -12.07 -8.27
CA LEU A 344 -6.43 -11.28 -7.13
C LEU A 344 -6.24 -12.13 -5.86
N GLY A 345 -6.77 -13.36 -5.83
CA GLY A 345 -6.69 -14.28 -4.69
C GLY A 345 -5.34 -14.96 -4.54
N SER A 346 -5.21 -15.83 -3.52
CA SER A 346 -3.99 -16.60 -3.29
C SER A 346 -3.59 -17.45 -4.49
N PRO A 347 -2.31 -17.50 -4.85
CA PRO A 347 -1.78 -18.38 -5.89
C PRO A 347 -1.37 -19.76 -5.34
N PHE A 348 -1.65 -20.05 -4.06
CA PHE A 348 -1.32 -21.32 -3.39
C PHE A 348 -2.51 -22.22 -3.21
#